data_69061c44fbe41cd1089ca30582d75397
#
_entry.id   69061c44fbe41cd1089ca30582d75397
#
_cell.length_a   1.000
_cell.length_b   1.000
_cell.length_c   1.000
_cell.angle_alpha   90.00
_cell.angle_beta   90.00
_cell.angle_gamma   90.00
#
_symmetry.space_group_name_H-M   'P 1'
#
loop_
_entity.id
_entity.type
_entity.pdbx_description
1 polymer ?
#
loop_
_entity_poly.entity_id
_entity_poly.type
_entity_poly.pdbx_seq_one_letter_code
_entity_poly.pdbx_strand_id
1 'polypeptide(L)'
;MTMRILCLLMSLFISSSLLAEKSEKLPIKFALKFGMVKGKMSILDKFKLVKELGYDGIEVNAPSGSREEFKAASEATGLPIHGVVCSTHWKLLLSHPEAATRAKGVAGFEQAIRDAHFYGASSVLLVPGKVNKDTTYEEAWKRSIPEIRKALPLAKELNIQIGLENVWNDFLKTPEGTLKYINELDSPLVGSYFDIGNTVRYNDPSTWPSVLGNKIFKLDVKEYKRQPEGGNVWKGFKVKIGAGDNDWPAVCRELKKVNYSGWATAEVGGGDKKRLAEILTNMRKAFSH
;
A
#
# COMPACT_ATOMS: atom_id res chain seq x y z
N MET A 1 -26.29 -72.82 37.66
CA MET A 1 -25.18 -72.37 36.82
C MET A 1 -25.71 -71.21 35.97
N THR A 2 -25.65 -70.01 36.49
CA THR A 2 -26.27 -68.83 35.90
C THR A 2 -25.18 -67.75 35.63
N MET A 3 -24.89 -67.55 34.40
CA MET A 3 -23.86 -66.64 33.89
C MET A 3 -24.44 -65.19 33.81
N ARG A 4 -23.90 -64.26 34.62
CA ARG A 4 -24.27 -62.85 34.62
C ARG A 4 -23.44 -62.15 33.56
N ILE A 5 -24.11 -61.61 32.54
CA ILE A 5 -23.52 -60.78 31.57
C ILE A 5 -23.47 -59.35 32.14
N LEU A 6 -22.25 -58.79 32.25
CA LEU A 6 -21.99 -57.46 32.75
C LEU A 6 -21.89 -56.54 31.47
N CYS A 7 -22.92 -55.75 31.21
CA CYS A 7 -22.85 -54.68 30.16
C CYS A 7 -22.08 -53.50 30.68
N LEU A 8 -20.89 -53.26 30.13
CA LEU A 8 -20.08 -52.07 30.36
C LEU A 8 -20.54 -50.98 29.40
N LEU A 9 -21.26 -49.97 29.89
CA LEU A 9 -21.60 -48.75 29.15
C LEU A 9 -20.37 -47.82 29.19
N MET A 10 -19.70 -47.75 28.07
CA MET A 10 -18.58 -46.82 27.85
C MET A 10 -19.17 -45.48 27.37
N SER A 11 -19.37 -44.51 28.25
CA SER A 11 -19.76 -43.13 27.91
C SER A 11 -18.56 -42.41 27.32
N LEU A 12 -18.56 -42.20 25.98
CA LEU A 12 -17.64 -41.30 25.32
C LEU A 12 -18.00 -39.85 25.69
N PHE A 13 -17.21 -39.24 26.55
CA PHE A 13 -17.17 -37.79 26.71
C PHE A 13 -16.41 -37.21 25.51
N ILE A 14 -17.16 -36.70 24.50
CA ILE A 14 -16.60 -35.86 23.46
C ILE A 14 -16.41 -34.49 24.11
N SER A 15 -15.20 -34.22 24.59
CA SER A 15 -14.78 -32.87 24.94
C SER A 15 -14.60 -32.08 23.64
N SER A 16 -15.63 -31.34 23.26
CA SER A 16 -15.50 -30.26 22.26
C SER A 16 -14.68 -29.14 22.90
N SER A 17 -13.36 -29.23 22.74
CA SER A 17 -12.49 -28.09 22.97
C SER A 17 -12.83 -27.02 21.88
N LEU A 18 -13.68 -26.04 22.25
CA LEU A 18 -13.72 -24.77 21.54
C LEU A 18 -12.33 -24.15 21.73
N LEU A 19 -11.44 -24.40 20.76
CA LEU A 19 -10.27 -23.58 20.57
C LEU A 19 -10.80 -22.20 20.17
N ALA A 20 -10.90 -21.30 21.17
CA ALA A 20 -11.03 -19.89 20.87
C ALA A 20 -9.83 -19.51 19.98
N GLU A 21 -10.09 -19.35 18.70
CA GLU A 21 -9.11 -18.86 17.72
C GLU A 21 -8.61 -17.52 18.27
N LYS A 22 -7.41 -17.54 18.86
CA LYS A 22 -6.73 -16.31 19.27
C LYS A 22 -6.59 -15.51 17.99
N SER A 23 -7.39 -14.44 17.84
CA SER A 23 -7.30 -13.52 16.69
C SER A 23 -5.88 -12.98 16.64
N GLU A 24 -5.05 -13.66 15.88
CA GLU A 24 -3.67 -13.27 15.69
C GLU A 24 -3.67 -11.93 14.97
N LYS A 25 -3.00 -10.93 15.55
CA LYS A 25 -2.92 -9.60 14.96
C LYS A 25 -2.16 -9.67 13.63
N LEU A 26 -2.62 -8.90 12.63
CA LEU A 26 -1.88 -8.76 11.39
C LEU A 26 -0.45 -8.25 11.68
N PRO A 27 0.59 -8.90 11.14
CA PRO A 27 1.98 -8.48 11.32
C PRO A 27 2.31 -7.26 10.44
N ILE A 28 1.78 -6.10 10.84
CA ILE A 28 1.89 -4.83 10.12
C ILE A 28 3.00 -3.96 10.70
N LYS A 29 3.82 -3.41 9.83
CA LYS A 29 4.75 -2.32 10.09
C LYS A 29 4.13 -1.01 9.65
N PHE A 30 4.08 -0.02 10.54
CA PHE A 30 3.45 1.27 10.29
C PHE A 30 4.46 2.30 9.82
N ALA A 31 4.18 2.93 8.68
CA ALA A 31 4.99 3.99 8.10
C ALA A 31 4.15 5.21 7.74
N LEU A 32 4.81 6.28 7.34
CA LEU A 32 4.17 7.45 6.75
C LEU A 32 4.97 7.98 5.55
N LYS A 33 4.31 8.72 4.66
CA LYS A 33 5.00 9.44 3.57
C LYS A 33 5.73 10.66 4.14
N PHE A 34 7.01 10.83 3.82
CA PHE A 34 7.87 11.92 4.34
C PHE A 34 7.24 13.31 4.22
N GLY A 35 6.53 13.57 3.12
CA GLY A 35 5.83 14.83 2.89
C GLY A 35 4.74 15.18 3.91
N MET A 36 4.32 14.22 4.75
CA MET A 36 3.35 14.45 5.82
C MET A 36 3.97 15.15 7.05
N VAL A 37 5.29 15.07 7.23
CA VAL A 37 6.01 15.74 8.34
C VAL A 37 6.16 17.22 8.00
N LYS A 38 5.32 18.07 8.59
CA LYS A 38 5.30 19.52 8.34
C LYS A 38 6.20 20.26 9.33
N GLY A 39 6.55 21.50 8.98
CA GLY A 39 7.40 22.37 9.77
C GLY A 39 8.79 22.58 9.17
N LYS A 40 9.48 23.61 9.66
CA LYS A 40 10.85 23.97 9.25
C LYS A 40 11.84 23.10 10.05
N MET A 41 12.07 21.89 9.59
CA MET A 41 13.01 20.93 10.18
C MET A 41 13.93 20.38 9.10
N SER A 42 15.17 20.04 9.48
CA SER A 42 16.08 19.29 8.60
C SER A 42 15.49 17.90 8.29
N ILE A 43 15.99 17.24 7.26
CA ILE A 43 15.61 15.85 6.93
C ILE A 43 15.90 14.94 8.13
N LEU A 44 17.09 15.08 8.73
CA LEU A 44 17.49 14.32 9.92
C LEU A 44 16.51 14.52 11.10
N ASP A 45 16.11 15.77 11.39
CA ASP A 45 15.20 16.02 12.51
C ASP A 45 13.79 15.48 12.26
N LYS A 46 13.32 15.48 11.00
CA LYS A 46 12.07 14.81 10.63
C LYS A 46 12.16 13.30 10.84
N PHE A 47 13.28 12.66 10.48
CA PHE A 47 13.49 11.24 10.74
C PHE A 47 13.51 10.91 12.22
N LYS A 48 14.24 11.72 13.03
CA LYS A 48 14.24 11.59 14.49
C LYS A 48 12.83 11.68 15.08
N LEU A 49 12.03 12.66 14.63
CA LEU A 49 10.66 12.85 15.06
C LEU A 49 9.78 11.63 14.73
N VAL A 50 9.86 11.12 13.50
CA VAL A 50 9.08 9.94 13.07
C VAL A 50 9.48 8.70 13.87
N LYS A 51 10.77 8.49 14.13
CA LYS A 51 11.28 7.42 14.99
C LYS A 51 10.80 7.55 16.43
N GLU A 52 10.88 8.75 17.01
CA GLU A 52 10.42 9.05 18.37
C GLU A 52 8.92 8.75 18.55
N LEU A 53 8.11 9.03 17.55
CA LEU A 53 6.68 8.75 17.55
C LEU A 53 6.35 7.24 17.49
N GLY A 54 7.34 6.39 17.17
CA GLY A 54 7.18 4.95 17.14
C GLY A 54 6.64 4.40 15.80
N TYR A 55 6.86 5.10 14.70
CA TYR A 55 6.72 4.54 13.36
C TYR A 55 7.86 3.55 13.08
N ASP A 56 7.57 2.52 12.30
CA ASP A 56 8.53 1.47 11.95
C ASP A 56 9.39 1.86 10.74
N GLY A 57 8.93 2.80 9.91
CA GLY A 57 9.64 3.26 8.72
C GLY A 57 9.04 4.52 8.11
N ILE A 58 9.64 4.93 7.00
CA ILE A 58 9.23 6.11 6.24
C ILE A 58 9.27 5.80 4.74
N GLU A 59 8.42 6.46 3.96
CA GLU A 59 8.43 6.42 2.51
C GLU A 59 8.76 7.79 1.95
N VAL A 60 9.65 7.84 0.95
CA VAL A 60 10.14 9.09 0.36
C VAL A 60 9.83 9.15 -1.13
N ASN A 61 9.81 10.35 -1.71
CA ASN A 61 9.72 10.52 -3.16
C ASN A 61 11.09 10.31 -3.80
N ALA A 62 11.11 9.66 -4.96
CA ALA A 62 12.31 9.49 -5.79
C ALA A 62 11.94 9.60 -7.29
N PRO A 63 12.81 10.21 -8.12
CA PRO A 63 14.04 10.90 -7.71
C PRO A 63 13.80 12.14 -6.85
N SER A 64 14.77 12.46 -6.00
CA SER A 64 14.76 13.69 -5.19
C SER A 64 16.14 14.36 -5.19
N GLY A 65 16.16 15.68 -4.98
CA GLY A 65 17.42 16.45 -4.89
C GLY A 65 18.24 16.25 -3.61
N SER A 66 17.68 15.52 -2.63
CA SER A 66 18.30 15.31 -1.30
C SER A 66 18.59 13.83 -1.03
N ARG A 67 18.99 13.10 -2.05
CA ARG A 67 19.17 11.65 -2.02
C ARG A 67 20.14 11.20 -0.90
N GLU A 68 21.31 11.84 -0.83
CA GLU A 68 22.34 11.53 0.16
C GLU A 68 21.90 11.90 1.58
N GLU A 69 21.19 13.02 1.75
CA GLU A 69 20.66 13.44 3.04
C GLU A 69 19.59 12.45 3.58
N PHE A 70 18.72 11.93 2.71
CA PHE A 70 17.75 10.90 3.10
C PHE A 70 18.46 9.62 3.57
N LYS A 71 19.48 9.17 2.83
CA LYS A 71 20.26 8.00 3.19
C LYS A 71 20.94 8.19 4.53
N ALA A 72 21.64 9.32 4.72
CA ALA A 72 22.34 9.65 5.96
C ALA A 72 21.37 9.76 7.16
N ALA A 73 20.18 10.35 6.97
CA ALA A 73 19.18 10.45 8.02
C ALA A 73 18.60 9.09 8.43
N SER A 74 18.36 8.20 7.45
CA SER A 74 17.93 6.82 7.70
C SER A 74 18.97 6.05 8.52
N GLU A 75 20.24 6.13 8.14
CA GLU A 75 21.35 5.46 8.84
C GLU A 75 21.54 6.01 10.25
N ALA A 76 21.56 7.34 10.40
CA ALA A 76 21.78 7.99 11.70
C ALA A 76 20.65 7.71 12.71
N THR A 77 19.42 7.47 12.25
CA THR A 77 18.26 7.23 13.13
C THR A 77 17.89 5.75 13.26
N GLY A 78 18.40 4.90 12.38
CA GLY A 78 17.95 3.51 12.26
C GLY A 78 16.47 3.40 11.87
N LEU A 79 15.86 4.47 11.28
CA LEU A 79 14.53 4.45 10.73
C LEU A 79 14.62 4.09 9.24
N PRO A 80 14.18 2.88 8.80
CA PRO A 80 14.35 2.49 7.42
C PRO A 80 13.45 3.30 6.46
N ILE A 81 14.01 3.63 5.30
CA ILE A 81 13.22 4.01 4.13
C ILE A 81 12.73 2.70 3.51
N HIS A 82 11.46 2.33 3.75
CA HIS A 82 10.95 1.03 3.32
C HIS A 82 10.53 0.98 1.85
N GLY A 83 10.26 2.13 1.24
CA GLY A 83 9.79 2.26 -0.13
C GLY A 83 9.97 3.68 -0.65
N VAL A 84 9.86 3.83 -1.95
CA VAL A 84 9.86 5.13 -2.60
C VAL A 84 8.62 5.30 -3.49
N VAL A 85 8.15 6.54 -3.62
CA VAL A 85 7.12 6.92 -4.58
C VAL A 85 7.82 7.45 -5.83
N CYS A 86 7.48 6.93 -7.01
CA CYS A 86 7.98 7.46 -8.28
C CYS A 86 7.47 8.89 -8.50
N SER A 87 8.28 9.90 -8.16
CA SER A 87 7.85 11.31 -8.12
C SER A 87 7.48 11.89 -9.49
N THR A 88 7.86 11.20 -10.58
CA THR A 88 7.64 11.65 -11.96
C THR A 88 6.34 11.15 -12.57
N HIS A 89 5.69 10.13 -11.97
CA HIS A 89 4.57 9.42 -12.59
C HIS A 89 3.33 10.28 -12.88
N TRP A 90 3.16 11.42 -12.20
CA TRP A 90 2.05 12.34 -12.45
C TRP A 90 2.28 13.29 -13.64
N LYS A 91 3.54 13.62 -13.91
CA LYS A 91 3.92 14.58 -14.98
C LYS A 91 4.38 13.87 -16.25
N LEU A 92 5.06 12.74 -16.10
CA LEU A 92 5.66 11.96 -17.18
C LEU A 92 4.98 10.59 -17.25
N LEU A 93 3.68 10.62 -17.61
CA LEU A 93 2.84 9.44 -17.62
C LEU A 93 3.37 8.37 -18.59
N LEU A 94 3.46 7.12 -18.14
CA LEU A 94 3.78 5.97 -18.97
C LEU A 94 2.67 5.65 -20.00
N SER A 95 1.46 6.21 -19.79
CA SER A 95 0.33 6.13 -20.73
C SER A 95 0.20 7.34 -21.66
N HIS A 96 1.13 8.30 -21.61
CA HIS A 96 1.04 9.53 -22.43
C HIS A 96 0.97 9.23 -23.94
N PRO A 97 0.18 9.98 -24.74
CA PRO A 97 0.14 9.81 -26.21
C PRO A 97 1.53 9.91 -26.86
N GLU A 98 2.31 10.90 -26.46
CA GLU A 98 3.64 11.16 -27.02
C GLU A 98 4.68 10.18 -26.51
N ALA A 99 5.37 9.49 -27.43
CA ALA A 99 6.42 8.53 -27.09
C ALA A 99 7.60 9.17 -26.35
N ALA A 100 7.97 10.42 -26.70
CA ALA A 100 9.05 11.15 -26.04
C ALA A 100 8.75 11.42 -24.54
N THR A 101 7.49 11.71 -24.20
CA THR A 101 7.05 11.89 -22.82
C THR A 101 7.07 10.57 -22.07
N ARG A 102 6.63 9.47 -22.69
CA ARG A 102 6.73 8.12 -22.09
C ARG A 102 8.18 7.72 -21.83
N ALA A 103 9.09 7.97 -22.77
CA ALA A 103 10.52 7.68 -22.59
C ALA A 103 11.14 8.42 -21.39
N LYS A 104 10.78 9.71 -21.21
CA LYS A 104 11.16 10.46 -20.00
C LYS A 104 10.54 9.85 -18.72
N GLY A 105 9.30 9.38 -18.83
CA GLY A 105 8.63 8.67 -17.74
C GLY A 105 9.37 7.39 -17.34
N VAL A 106 9.80 6.57 -18.30
CA VAL A 106 10.62 5.38 -18.07
C VAL A 106 11.93 5.76 -17.39
N ALA A 107 12.65 6.77 -17.89
CA ALA A 107 13.91 7.21 -17.27
C ALA A 107 13.72 7.65 -15.80
N GLY A 108 12.63 8.39 -15.50
CA GLY A 108 12.30 8.77 -14.13
C GLY A 108 11.93 7.58 -13.25
N PHE A 109 11.25 6.59 -13.80
CA PHE A 109 10.90 5.35 -13.10
C PHE A 109 12.14 4.48 -12.83
N GLU A 110 13.03 4.31 -13.80
CA GLU A 110 14.31 3.63 -13.60
C GLU A 110 15.17 4.33 -12.54
N GLN A 111 15.19 5.67 -12.53
CA GLN A 111 15.88 6.42 -11.48
C GLN A 111 15.27 6.15 -10.10
N ALA A 112 13.95 6.08 -9.98
CA ALA A 112 13.29 5.72 -8.73
C ALA A 112 13.65 4.30 -8.26
N ILE A 113 13.82 3.34 -9.19
CA ILE A 113 14.29 1.98 -8.87
C ILE A 113 15.74 2.03 -8.32
N ARG A 114 16.64 2.80 -8.96
CA ARG A 114 18.01 2.98 -8.47
C ARG A 114 18.06 3.65 -7.11
N ASP A 115 17.21 4.64 -6.88
CA ASP A 115 17.13 5.34 -5.60
C ASP A 115 16.55 4.43 -4.50
N ALA A 116 15.56 3.60 -4.82
CA ALA A 116 15.05 2.59 -3.88
C ALA A 116 16.16 1.65 -3.42
N HIS A 117 16.94 1.12 -4.37
CA HIS A 117 18.11 0.28 -4.06
C HIS A 117 19.14 1.02 -3.21
N PHE A 118 19.47 2.25 -3.56
CA PHE A 118 20.43 3.08 -2.82
C PHE A 118 20.00 3.30 -1.36
N TYR A 119 18.69 3.49 -1.10
CA TYR A 119 18.16 3.63 0.26
C TYR A 119 18.07 2.31 1.03
N GLY A 120 18.19 1.17 0.38
CA GLY A 120 17.86 -0.15 0.95
C GLY A 120 16.35 -0.38 1.06
N ALA A 121 15.56 0.37 0.30
CA ALA A 121 14.12 0.17 0.21
C ALA A 121 13.77 -1.07 -0.63
N SER A 122 12.61 -1.68 -0.38
CA SER A 122 12.20 -2.91 -1.06
C SER A 122 11.34 -2.68 -2.30
N SER A 123 10.80 -1.46 -2.49
CA SER A 123 9.83 -1.22 -3.57
C SER A 123 9.79 0.22 -4.06
N VAL A 124 9.27 0.35 -5.28
CA VAL A 124 8.80 1.60 -5.86
C VAL A 124 7.28 1.55 -6.00
N LEU A 125 6.58 2.55 -5.48
CA LEU A 125 5.17 2.82 -5.78
C LEU A 125 5.09 3.53 -7.14
N LEU A 126 4.28 2.99 -8.05
CA LEU A 126 4.06 3.52 -9.38
C LEU A 126 2.57 3.67 -9.68
N VAL A 127 2.15 4.84 -10.12
CA VAL A 127 0.85 5.01 -10.81
C VAL A 127 1.08 4.73 -12.30
N PRO A 128 0.57 3.60 -12.83
CA PRO A 128 1.02 3.09 -14.14
C PRO A 128 0.43 3.83 -15.32
N GLY A 129 -0.72 4.48 -15.16
CA GLY A 129 -1.41 5.16 -16.24
C GLY A 129 -2.52 6.06 -15.74
N LYS A 130 -3.14 6.80 -16.65
CA LYS A 130 -4.26 7.70 -16.37
C LYS A 130 -5.19 7.75 -17.57
N VAL A 131 -6.50 7.69 -17.31
CA VAL A 131 -7.56 7.97 -18.29
C VAL A 131 -7.93 9.44 -18.22
N ASN A 132 -8.05 10.08 -19.37
CA ASN A 132 -8.48 11.48 -19.50
C ASN A 132 -9.06 11.72 -20.91
N LYS A 133 -9.34 12.97 -21.25
CA LYS A 133 -9.92 13.33 -22.57
C LYS A 133 -9.05 12.94 -23.77
N ASP A 134 -7.73 12.80 -23.58
CA ASP A 134 -6.73 12.52 -24.63
C ASP A 134 -6.21 11.07 -24.58
N THR A 135 -6.72 10.26 -23.65
CA THR A 135 -6.26 8.87 -23.44
C THR A 135 -7.40 8.03 -22.87
N THR A 136 -7.90 7.11 -23.67
CA THR A 136 -8.91 6.12 -23.23
C THR A 136 -8.30 5.08 -22.29
N TYR A 137 -9.14 4.24 -21.69
CA TYR A 137 -8.68 3.14 -20.83
C TYR A 137 -7.80 2.16 -21.59
N GLU A 138 -8.22 1.76 -22.78
CA GLU A 138 -7.52 0.81 -23.65
C GLU A 138 -6.17 1.37 -24.11
N GLU A 139 -6.13 2.65 -24.45
CA GLU A 139 -4.90 3.34 -24.82
C GLU A 139 -3.92 3.48 -23.66
N ALA A 140 -4.42 3.81 -22.46
CA ALA A 140 -3.60 3.86 -21.24
C ALA A 140 -2.97 2.51 -20.97
N TRP A 141 -3.76 1.43 -21.07
CA TRP A 141 -3.31 0.06 -20.91
C TRP A 141 -2.25 -0.32 -21.95
N LYS A 142 -2.60 -0.18 -23.22
CA LYS A 142 -1.72 -0.55 -24.35
C LYS A 142 -0.38 0.21 -24.35
N ARG A 143 -0.39 1.48 -23.92
CA ARG A 143 0.82 2.30 -23.90
C ARG A 143 1.70 2.03 -22.68
N SER A 144 1.12 1.86 -21.49
CA SER A 144 1.88 1.75 -20.23
C SER A 144 2.53 0.38 -20.03
N ILE A 145 1.91 -0.72 -20.44
CA ILE A 145 2.48 -2.08 -20.31
C ILE A 145 3.90 -2.19 -20.91
N PRO A 146 4.14 -1.86 -22.19
CA PRO A 146 5.49 -1.96 -22.75
C PRO A 146 6.49 -1.00 -22.09
N GLU A 147 6.04 0.17 -21.61
CA GLU A 147 6.93 1.11 -20.94
C GLU A 147 7.37 0.61 -19.56
N ILE A 148 6.46 0.00 -18.78
CA ILE A 148 6.82 -0.63 -17.50
C ILE A 148 7.79 -1.80 -17.74
N ARG A 149 7.54 -2.63 -18.75
CA ARG A 149 8.39 -3.77 -19.08
C ARG A 149 9.84 -3.38 -19.36
N LYS A 150 10.11 -2.19 -19.90
CA LYS A 150 11.48 -1.68 -20.13
C LYS A 150 12.30 -1.59 -18.84
N ALA A 151 11.66 -1.24 -17.72
CA ALA A 151 12.33 -1.08 -16.43
C ALA A 151 12.42 -2.40 -15.60
N LEU A 152 11.68 -3.45 -15.98
CA LEU A 152 11.68 -4.71 -15.22
C LEU A 152 13.05 -5.41 -15.14
N PRO A 153 13.91 -5.42 -16.19
CA PRO A 153 15.26 -5.95 -16.07
C PRO A 153 16.08 -5.28 -14.97
N LEU A 154 16.02 -3.95 -14.88
CA LEU A 154 16.67 -3.18 -13.81
C LEU A 154 16.08 -3.48 -12.44
N ALA A 155 14.75 -3.57 -12.34
CA ALA A 155 14.06 -3.94 -11.09
C ALA A 155 14.49 -5.33 -10.61
N LYS A 156 14.69 -6.29 -11.55
CA LYS A 156 15.18 -7.63 -11.24
C LYS A 156 16.64 -7.61 -10.79
N GLU A 157 17.50 -6.89 -11.49
CA GLU A 157 18.92 -6.75 -11.14
C GLU A 157 19.11 -6.20 -9.73
N LEU A 158 18.33 -5.16 -9.37
CA LEU A 158 18.41 -4.48 -8.09
C LEU A 158 17.49 -5.07 -7.01
N ASN A 159 16.74 -6.13 -7.33
CA ASN A 159 15.76 -6.78 -6.44
C ASN A 159 14.74 -5.80 -5.84
N ILE A 160 14.15 -4.95 -6.68
CA ILE A 160 13.14 -3.95 -6.28
C ILE A 160 11.77 -4.36 -6.81
N GLN A 161 10.80 -4.43 -5.91
CA GLN A 161 9.40 -4.65 -6.25
C GLN A 161 8.76 -3.38 -6.81
N ILE A 162 7.82 -3.57 -7.74
CA ILE A 162 7.00 -2.48 -8.31
C ILE A 162 5.58 -2.65 -7.81
N GLY A 163 5.16 -1.76 -6.92
CA GLY A 163 3.80 -1.70 -6.42
C GLY A 163 2.95 -0.73 -7.23
N LEU A 164 1.93 -1.24 -7.91
CA LEU A 164 1.00 -0.43 -8.69
C LEU A 164 -0.12 0.10 -7.79
N GLU A 165 -0.25 1.42 -7.71
CA GLU A 165 -1.26 2.08 -6.87
C GLU A 165 -2.57 2.28 -7.62
N ASN A 166 -3.68 1.95 -6.98
CA ASN A 166 -5.03 2.31 -7.38
C ASN A 166 -5.37 3.72 -6.89
N VAL A 167 -5.52 4.65 -7.84
CA VAL A 167 -5.80 6.06 -7.58
C VAL A 167 -7.03 6.56 -8.35
N TRP A 168 -7.51 7.76 -8.02
CA TRP A 168 -8.66 8.38 -8.70
C TRP A 168 -8.28 8.99 -10.05
N ASN A 169 -7.98 8.14 -11.02
CA ASN A 169 -7.58 8.53 -12.37
C ASN A 169 -8.25 7.69 -13.46
N ASP A 170 -9.34 6.98 -13.09
CA ASP A 170 -10.16 6.13 -13.96
C ASP A 170 -9.45 4.95 -14.62
N PHE A 171 -8.29 4.53 -14.08
CA PHE A 171 -7.51 3.42 -14.64
C PHE A 171 -7.68 2.12 -13.84
N LEU A 172 -7.02 1.94 -12.71
CA LEU A 172 -7.12 0.72 -11.90
C LEU A 172 -8.23 0.86 -10.83
N LYS A 173 -9.51 0.74 -11.23
CA LYS A 173 -10.66 1.01 -10.35
C LYS A 173 -11.23 -0.22 -9.66
N THR A 174 -10.93 -1.44 -10.16
CA THR A 174 -11.45 -2.69 -9.61
C THR A 174 -10.33 -3.66 -9.32
N PRO A 175 -10.49 -4.56 -8.35
CA PRO A 175 -9.44 -5.53 -8.03
C PRO A 175 -9.18 -6.51 -9.18
N GLU A 176 -10.21 -6.93 -9.93
CA GLU A 176 -10.08 -7.82 -11.10
C GLU A 176 -9.30 -7.14 -12.23
N GLY A 177 -9.61 -5.86 -12.52
CA GLY A 177 -8.89 -5.07 -13.52
C GLY A 177 -7.43 -4.87 -13.13
N THR A 178 -7.17 -4.61 -11.84
CA THR A 178 -5.82 -4.48 -11.29
C THR A 178 -5.05 -5.79 -11.38
N LEU A 179 -5.67 -6.92 -10.99
CA LEU A 179 -5.04 -8.24 -11.10
C LEU A 179 -4.73 -8.61 -12.54
N LYS A 180 -5.67 -8.35 -13.48
CA LYS A 180 -5.44 -8.57 -14.91
C LYS A 180 -4.24 -7.78 -15.42
N TYR A 181 -4.13 -6.50 -15.03
CA TYR A 181 -3.03 -5.63 -15.44
C TYR A 181 -1.68 -6.13 -14.88
N ILE A 182 -1.64 -6.52 -13.60
CA ILE A 182 -0.44 -7.09 -12.95
C ILE A 182 -0.01 -8.37 -13.66
N ASN A 183 -0.96 -9.26 -13.95
CA ASN A 183 -0.67 -10.55 -14.61
C ASN A 183 -0.16 -10.36 -16.04
N GLU A 184 -0.65 -9.36 -16.78
CA GLU A 184 -0.17 -9.07 -18.14
C GLU A 184 1.28 -8.55 -18.13
N LEU A 185 1.74 -7.91 -17.05
CA LEU A 185 3.16 -7.51 -16.93
C LEU A 185 4.10 -8.70 -16.78
N ASP A 186 3.57 -9.87 -16.44
CA ASP A 186 4.26 -11.16 -16.40
C ASP A 186 5.59 -11.12 -15.62
N SER A 187 5.55 -10.56 -14.41
CA SER A 187 6.72 -10.46 -13.53
C SER A 187 6.35 -10.72 -12.07
N PRO A 188 7.12 -11.54 -11.36
CA PRO A 188 6.94 -11.74 -9.91
C PRO A 188 7.27 -10.49 -9.09
N LEU A 189 7.97 -9.53 -9.68
CA LEU A 189 8.33 -8.25 -9.04
C LEU A 189 7.23 -7.19 -9.17
N VAL A 190 6.12 -7.48 -9.87
CA VAL A 190 4.99 -6.54 -10.00
C VAL A 190 3.83 -7.03 -9.16
N GLY A 191 3.30 -6.12 -8.34
CA GLY A 191 2.14 -6.34 -7.51
C GLY A 191 1.37 -5.05 -7.25
N SER A 192 0.44 -5.10 -6.31
CA SER A 192 -0.36 -3.94 -5.93
C SER A 192 0.27 -3.21 -4.75
N TYR A 193 0.34 -1.91 -4.84
CA TYR A 193 0.39 -1.00 -3.70
C TYR A 193 -1.06 -0.59 -3.42
N PHE A 194 -1.72 -1.38 -2.58
CA PHE A 194 -3.16 -1.27 -2.38
C PHE A 194 -3.51 -0.08 -1.50
N ASP A 195 -4.07 0.99 -2.10
CA ASP A 195 -4.65 2.11 -1.35
C ASP A 195 -6.09 1.79 -0.96
N ILE A 196 -6.29 1.57 0.33
CA ILE A 196 -7.58 1.16 0.91
C ILE A 196 -8.63 2.27 0.78
N GLY A 197 -8.24 3.52 1.09
CA GLY A 197 -9.18 4.64 1.08
C GLY A 197 -9.62 5.08 -0.32
N ASN A 198 -8.75 4.95 -1.31
CA ASN A 198 -9.08 5.29 -2.69
C ASN A 198 -10.19 4.40 -3.25
N THR A 199 -10.34 3.17 -2.77
CA THR A 199 -11.35 2.22 -3.26
C THR A 199 -12.77 2.56 -2.81
N VAL A 200 -12.94 3.17 -1.65
CA VAL A 200 -14.26 3.44 -1.03
C VAL A 200 -15.21 4.19 -1.95
N ARG A 201 -14.69 4.99 -2.85
CA ARG A 201 -15.50 5.70 -3.85
C ARG A 201 -16.13 4.75 -4.87
N TYR A 202 -15.42 3.72 -5.27
CA TYR A 202 -15.80 2.87 -6.41
C TYR A 202 -16.42 1.55 -5.97
N ASN A 203 -15.93 0.97 -4.87
CA ASN A 203 -16.34 -0.36 -4.40
C ASN A 203 -16.02 -0.55 -2.91
N ASP A 204 -16.25 -1.76 -2.41
CA ASP A 204 -15.91 -2.15 -1.05
C ASP A 204 -14.42 -2.54 -0.96
N PRO A 205 -13.61 -1.85 -0.12
CA PRO A 205 -12.19 -2.16 0.06
C PRO A 205 -11.93 -3.61 0.47
N SER A 206 -12.86 -4.24 1.22
CA SER A 206 -12.68 -5.62 1.71
C SER A 206 -12.68 -6.67 0.61
N THR A 207 -13.18 -6.34 -0.58
CA THR A 207 -13.17 -7.26 -1.74
C THR A 207 -11.79 -7.38 -2.39
N TRP A 208 -10.91 -6.41 -2.21
CA TRP A 208 -9.61 -6.36 -2.88
C TRP A 208 -8.64 -7.46 -2.43
N PRO A 209 -8.47 -7.73 -1.12
CA PRO A 209 -7.51 -8.74 -0.68
C PRO A 209 -7.83 -10.14 -1.21
N SER A 210 -9.11 -10.54 -1.25
CA SER A 210 -9.51 -11.87 -1.75
C SER A 210 -9.19 -12.08 -3.23
N VAL A 211 -9.23 -11.02 -4.05
CA VAL A 211 -8.91 -11.07 -5.47
C VAL A 211 -7.41 -10.96 -5.72
N LEU A 212 -6.74 -10.02 -5.07
CA LEU A 212 -5.32 -9.75 -5.30
C LEU A 212 -4.39 -10.78 -4.62
N GLY A 213 -4.80 -11.35 -3.48
CA GLY A 213 -4.04 -12.37 -2.77
C GLY A 213 -2.60 -11.92 -2.45
N ASN A 214 -1.65 -12.76 -2.78
CA ASN A 214 -0.21 -12.53 -2.58
C ASN A 214 0.38 -11.44 -3.52
N LYS A 215 -0.42 -10.86 -4.41
CA LYS A 215 -0.02 -9.73 -5.23
C LYS A 215 -0.08 -8.40 -4.47
N ILE A 216 -0.63 -8.36 -3.25
CA ILE A 216 -0.57 -7.16 -2.41
C ILE A 216 0.84 -7.09 -1.79
N PHE A 217 1.65 -6.14 -2.24
CA PHE A 217 3.00 -5.94 -1.73
C PHE A 217 3.03 -4.98 -0.53
N LYS A 218 2.25 -3.90 -0.60
CA LYS A 218 2.14 -2.89 0.45
C LYS A 218 0.75 -2.26 0.47
N LEU A 219 0.45 -1.58 1.56
CA LEU A 219 -0.80 -0.85 1.75
C LEU A 219 -0.53 0.66 1.87
N ASP A 220 -1.31 1.47 1.16
CA ASP A 220 -1.52 2.86 1.53
C ASP A 220 -2.79 3.00 2.38
N VAL A 221 -2.66 3.75 3.46
CA VAL A 221 -3.70 3.95 4.47
C VAL A 221 -4.25 5.36 4.34
N LYS A 222 -5.36 5.45 3.64
CA LYS A 222 -6.22 6.62 3.59
C LYS A 222 -7.56 6.31 4.24
N GLU A 223 -8.29 7.35 4.56
CA GLU A 223 -9.68 7.25 4.95
C GLU A 223 -10.53 8.08 4.01
N TYR A 224 -11.70 7.59 3.69
CA TYR A 224 -12.63 8.31 2.85
C TYR A 224 -14.06 8.19 3.40
N LYS A 225 -14.79 9.32 3.41
CA LYS A 225 -16.21 9.37 3.68
C LYS A 225 -16.95 9.77 2.41
N ARG A 226 -17.85 8.91 1.96
CA ARG A 226 -18.67 9.17 0.77
C ARG A 226 -19.39 10.49 0.91
N GLN A 227 -19.40 11.28 -0.15
CA GLN A 227 -20.07 12.56 -0.18
C GLN A 227 -21.44 12.39 -0.82
N PRO A 228 -22.44 13.21 -0.44
CA PRO A 228 -23.73 13.21 -1.10
C PRO A 228 -23.58 13.55 -2.59
N GLU A 229 -24.56 13.14 -3.38
CA GLU A 229 -24.61 13.43 -4.81
C GLU A 229 -24.48 14.94 -5.07
N GLY A 230 -23.67 15.31 -6.08
CA GLY A 230 -23.35 16.72 -6.37
C GLY A 230 -22.37 17.38 -5.39
N GLY A 231 -21.99 16.72 -4.31
CA GLY A 231 -21.01 17.22 -3.34
C GLY A 231 -19.58 17.20 -3.87
N ASN A 232 -18.71 17.98 -3.23
CA ASN A 232 -17.28 17.96 -3.54
C ASN A 232 -16.64 16.65 -3.02
N VAL A 233 -16.42 15.69 -3.90
CA VAL A 233 -15.88 14.36 -3.59
C VAL A 233 -14.55 14.41 -2.84
N TRP A 234 -13.70 15.42 -3.07
CA TRP A 234 -12.40 15.56 -2.40
C TRP A 234 -12.52 15.90 -0.90
N LYS A 235 -13.67 16.40 -0.45
CA LYS A 235 -13.91 16.62 0.98
C LYS A 235 -13.93 15.32 1.78
N GLY A 236 -14.26 14.19 1.13
CA GLY A 236 -14.29 12.89 1.78
C GLY A 236 -12.95 12.45 2.38
N PHE A 237 -11.82 12.91 1.85
CA PHE A 237 -10.48 12.63 2.40
C PHE A 237 -10.10 13.47 3.63
N LYS A 238 -10.96 14.40 4.08
CA LYS A 238 -10.67 15.24 5.24
C LYS A 238 -11.00 14.58 6.58
N VAL A 239 -11.50 13.35 6.56
CA VAL A 239 -11.80 12.59 7.79
C VAL A 239 -10.55 11.93 8.35
N LYS A 240 -10.59 11.61 9.65
CA LYS A 240 -9.51 10.86 10.31
C LYS A 240 -9.62 9.39 9.97
N ILE A 241 -8.50 8.67 9.95
CA ILE A 241 -8.49 7.21 9.80
C ILE A 241 -9.39 6.59 10.88
N GLY A 242 -10.31 5.72 10.47
CA GLY A 242 -11.32 5.09 11.30
C GLY A 242 -12.60 5.93 11.53
N ALA A 243 -12.72 7.10 10.88
CA ALA A 243 -13.92 7.97 10.98
C ALA A 243 -14.66 8.15 9.64
N GLY A 244 -14.28 7.39 8.62
CA GLY A 244 -14.91 7.36 7.31
C GLY A 244 -15.79 6.14 7.09
N ASP A 245 -15.80 5.67 5.86
CA ASP A 245 -16.66 4.58 5.41
C ASP A 245 -15.85 3.29 5.07
N ASN A 246 -14.57 3.22 5.47
CA ASN A 246 -13.82 1.97 5.43
C ASN A 246 -14.34 1.01 6.52
N ASP A 247 -14.75 -0.20 6.12
CA ASP A 247 -15.00 -1.28 7.08
C ASP A 247 -13.65 -1.94 7.46
N TRP A 248 -12.93 -1.33 8.39
CA TRP A 248 -11.62 -1.82 8.85
C TRP A 248 -11.67 -3.25 9.38
N PRO A 249 -12.67 -3.66 10.18
CA PRO A 249 -12.82 -5.07 10.56
C PRO A 249 -12.90 -6.02 9.37
N ALA A 250 -13.69 -5.68 8.33
CA ALA A 250 -13.81 -6.50 7.13
C ALA A 250 -12.49 -6.54 6.34
N VAL A 251 -11.84 -5.40 6.13
CA VAL A 251 -10.54 -5.31 5.46
C VAL A 251 -9.49 -6.15 6.18
N CYS A 252 -9.40 -6.05 7.51
CA CYS A 252 -8.46 -6.83 8.31
C CYS A 252 -8.73 -8.35 8.22
N ARG A 253 -10.00 -8.78 8.26
CA ARG A 253 -10.35 -10.19 8.08
C ARG A 253 -9.86 -10.74 6.73
N GLU A 254 -10.08 -9.99 5.66
CA GLU A 254 -9.67 -10.42 4.32
C GLU A 254 -8.15 -10.39 4.14
N LEU A 255 -7.45 -9.40 4.70
CA LEU A 255 -5.98 -9.38 4.73
C LEU A 255 -5.39 -10.57 5.50
N LYS A 256 -6.04 -11.00 6.61
CA LYS A 256 -5.64 -12.21 7.36
C LYS A 256 -5.82 -13.48 6.52
N LYS A 257 -6.94 -13.63 5.80
CA LYS A 257 -7.20 -14.80 4.94
C LYS A 257 -6.14 -14.99 3.86
N VAL A 258 -5.58 -13.90 3.35
CA VAL A 258 -4.49 -13.94 2.35
C VAL A 258 -3.10 -13.92 2.97
N ASN A 259 -3.01 -14.04 4.31
CA ASN A 259 -1.76 -14.03 5.07
C ASN A 259 -0.90 -12.78 4.80
N TYR A 260 -1.54 -11.62 4.64
CA TYR A 260 -0.79 -10.38 4.42
C TYR A 260 0.08 -10.05 5.62
N SER A 261 1.35 -9.78 5.34
CA SER A 261 2.31 -9.24 6.29
C SER A 261 3.16 -8.19 5.60
N GLY A 262 3.39 -7.04 6.24
CA GLY A 262 4.20 -6.01 5.57
C GLY A 262 3.91 -4.61 6.05
N TRP A 263 3.99 -3.66 5.13
CA TRP A 263 3.92 -2.24 5.41
C TRP A 263 2.52 -1.68 5.16
N ALA A 264 2.06 -0.84 6.10
CA ALA A 264 0.92 0.03 5.96
C ALA A 264 1.41 1.48 6.11
N THR A 265 1.35 2.24 5.03
CA THR A 265 1.91 3.60 4.96
C THR A 265 0.78 4.61 5.02
N ALA A 266 0.80 5.53 6.00
CA ALA A 266 -0.16 6.62 6.03
C ALA A 266 0.01 7.55 4.82
N GLU A 267 -1.10 7.88 4.16
CA GLU A 267 -1.17 8.90 3.12
C GLU A 267 -2.40 9.79 3.32
N VAL A 268 -2.32 10.62 4.35
CA VAL A 268 -3.38 11.56 4.73
C VAL A 268 -2.80 12.97 4.97
N GLY A 269 -3.65 13.93 5.24
CA GLY A 269 -3.22 15.26 5.65
C GLY A 269 -2.31 15.19 6.87
N GLY A 270 -1.02 15.47 6.66
CA GLY A 270 0.00 15.47 7.70
C GLY A 270 -0.07 16.70 8.60
N GLY A 271 0.98 16.92 9.41
CA GLY A 271 1.05 18.04 10.33
C GLY A 271 2.27 18.02 11.22
N ASP A 272 2.11 18.58 12.42
CA ASP A 272 3.08 18.60 13.50
C ASP A 272 3.17 17.26 14.26
N LYS A 273 4.00 17.20 15.28
CA LYS A 273 4.20 16.03 16.16
C LYS A 273 2.87 15.45 16.69
N LYS A 274 1.95 16.32 17.16
CA LYS A 274 0.66 15.90 17.71
C LYS A 274 -0.21 15.23 16.66
N ARG A 275 -0.28 15.83 15.47
CA ARG A 275 -1.04 15.25 14.35
C ARG A 275 -0.47 13.92 13.87
N LEU A 276 0.83 13.80 13.78
CA LEU A 276 1.49 12.54 13.38
C LEU A 276 1.30 11.43 14.41
N ALA A 277 1.35 11.74 15.72
CA ALA A 277 1.03 10.80 16.79
C ALA A 277 -0.43 10.30 16.72
N GLU A 278 -1.38 11.22 16.45
CA GLU A 278 -2.79 10.88 16.25
C GLU A 278 -2.98 9.93 15.06
N ILE A 279 -2.31 10.19 13.93
CA ILE A 279 -2.39 9.33 12.75
C ILE A 279 -1.93 7.90 13.08
N LEU A 280 -0.77 7.74 13.73
CA LEU A 280 -0.27 6.42 14.11
C LEU A 280 -1.23 5.69 15.07
N THR A 281 -1.79 6.39 16.05
CA THR A 281 -2.77 5.82 16.98
C THR A 281 -4.00 5.31 16.24
N ASN A 282 -4.51 6.10 15.29
CA ASN A 282 -5.66 5.73 14.48
C ASN A 282 -5.37 4.54 13.55
N MET A 283 -4.18 4.49 12.93
CA MET A 283 -3.75 3.33 12.15
C MET A 283 -3.70 2.07 12.99
N ARG A 284 -3.05 2.11 14.15
CA ARG A 284 -2.97 0.96 15.06
C ARG A 284 -4.37 0.48 15.49
N LYS A 285 -5.30 1.40 15.73
CA LYS A 285 -6.70 1.07 16.03
C LYS A 285 -7.39 0.43 14.82
N ALA A 286 -7.24 0.98 13.62
CA ALA A 286 -7.83 0.45 12.40
C ALA A 286 -7.37 -0.98 12.09
N PHE A 287 -6.13 -1.34 12.40
CA PHE A 287 -5.56 -2.68 12.18
C PHE A 287 -5.61 -3.58 13.42
N SER A 288 -6.34 -3.23 14.47
CA SER A 288 -6.43 -4.04 15.69
C SER A 288 -7.52 -5.14 15.67
N HIS A 289 -8.23 -5.28 14.58
CA HIS A 289 -9.37 -6.21 14.39
C HIS A 289 -8.95 -7.63 13.98
#